data_fd86b880b729647bf9a833cdeab38b09
#
_entry.id   fd86b880b729647bf9a833cdeab38b09
#
_cell.length_a   1.000
_cell.length_b   1.000
_cell.length_c   1.000
_cell.angle_alpha   90.00
_cell.angle_beta   90.00
_cell.angle_gamma   90.00
#
_symmetry.space_group_name_H-M   'P 1'
#
loop_
_entity.id
_entity.type
_entity.pdbx_description
1 polymer ?
#
loop_
_entity_poly.entity_id
_entity_poly.type
_entity_poly.pdbx_seq_one_letter_code
_entity_poly.pdbx_strand_id
1 'polypeptide(L)' 'HYDYVCNEVSKGVASVSLETGVPVMFGVVTTENIEQAIERAGTKAGNKGYDCAVSAIEMVNLLHELDTE' A
#
# COMPACT_ATOMS: atom_id res chain seq x y z
N HIS A 1 -6.25 21.11 -1.17
CA HIS A 1 -6.86 20.15 -0.23
C HIS A 1 -6.53 18.69 -0.56
N TYR A 2 -6.65 18.34 -1.85
CA TYR A 2 -6.33 17.00 -2.32
C TYR A 2 -4.87 16.60 -1.99
N ASP A 3 -3.93 17.48 -2.33
CA ASP A 3 -2.51 17.23 -2.09
C ASP A 3 -2.20 17.10 -0.60
N TYR A 4 -2.85 17.93 0.21
CA TYR A 4 -2.66 17.88 1.66
C TYR A 4 -3.11 16.53 2.24
N VAL A 5 -4.29 16.07 1.84
CA VAL A 5 -4.82 14.80 2.35
C VAL A 5 -3.93 13.64 1.92
N CYS A 6 -3.52 13.59 0.67
CA CYS A 6 -2.64 12.54 0.17
C CYS A 6 -1.31 12.52 0.91
N ASN A 7 -0.72 13.68 1.17
CA ASN A 7 0.54 13.76 1.90
C ASN A 7 0.39 13.29 3.34
N GLU A 8 -0.68 13.65 4.01
CA GLU A 8 -0.90 13.24 5.40
C GLU A 8 -1.13 11.74 5.52
N VAL A 9 -1.89 11.13 4.59
CA VAL A 9 -2.09 9.68 4.59
C VAL A 9 -0.77 8.97 4.35
N SER A 10 0.04 9.42 3.40
CA SER A 10 1.33 8.81 3.11
C SER A 10 2.27 8.87 4.30
N LYS A 11 2.33 10.00 4.99
CA LYS A 11 3.16 10.16 6.18
C LYS A 11 2.68 9.26 7.31
N GLY A 12 1.37 9.16 7.51
CA GLY A 12 0.81 8.33 8.56
C GLY A 12 1.12 6.85 8.36
N VAL A 13 0.97 6.36 7.14
CA VAL A 13 1.28 4.96 6.81
C VAL A 13 2.77 4.68 7.04
N ALA A 14 3.64 5.56 6.58
CA ALA A 14 5.08 5.39 6.76
C ALA A 14 5.48 5.42 8.25
N SER A 15 4.89 6.31 9.02
CA SER A 15 5.16 6.45 10.45
C SER A 15 4.80 5.17 11.22
N VAL A 16 3.64 4.58 10.94
CA VAL A 16 3.21 3.35 11.59
C VAL A 16 4.19 2.22 11.31
N SER A 17 4.65 2.09 10.07
CA SER A 17 5.61 1.05 9.71
C SER A 17 6.93 1.22 10.45
N LEU A 18 7.44 2.45 10.55
CA LEU A 18 8.69 2.73 11.25
C LEU A 18 8.59 2.49 12.75
N GLU A 19 7.49 2.89 13.36
CA GLU A 19 7.30 2.76 14.81
C GLU A 19 7.09 1.32 15.25
N THR A 20 6.37 0.53 14.46
CA THR A 20 6.01 -0.83 14.85
C THR A 20 7.02 -1.88 14.38
N GLY A 21 7.84 -1.55 13.40
CA GLY A 21 8.72 -2.54 12.77
C GLY A 21 7.96 -3.54 11.90
N VAL A 22 6.66 -3.33 11.69
CA VAL A 22 5.83 -4.20 10.86
C VAL A 22 5.76 -3.60 9.45
N PRO A 23 6.06 -4.38 8.42
CA PRO A 23 5.94 -3.88 7.05
C PRO A 23 4.50 -3.50 6.74
N VAL A 24 4.33 -2.32 6.17
CA VAL A 24 3.01 -1.83 5.78
C VAL A 24 3.05 -1.55 4.28
N MET A 25 2.21 -2.26 3.54
CA MET A 25 2.12 -2.08 2.10
C MET A 25 1.24 -0.88 1.79
N PHE A 26 1.71 -0.02 0.88
CA PHE A 26 0.97 1.19 0.53
C PHE A 26 -0.06 0.86 -0.55
N GLY A 27 -1.28 0.53 -0.11
CA GLY A 27 -2.38 0.17 -0.99
C GLY A 27 -3.45 1.26 -1.15
N VAL A 28 -3.08 2.50 -0.89
CA VAL A 28 -4.02 3.62 -0.99
C VAL A 28 -4.17 4.06 -2.43
N VAL A 29 -5.42 4.20 -2.88
CA VAL A 29 -5.72 4.72 -4.22
C VAL A 29 -5.91 6.23 -4.12
N THR A 30 -5.08 6.97 -4.86
CA THR A 30 -5.14 8.43 -4.89
C THR A 30 -5.61 8.86 -6.26
N THR A 31 -6.77 9.49 -6.34
CA THR A 31 -7.38 9.84 -7.63
C THR A 31 -8.05 11.20 -7.57
N GLU A 32 -8.24 11.80 -8.74
CA GLU A 32 -8.92 13.08 -8.87
C GLU A 32 -10.37 12.93 -9.33
N ASN A 33 -10.77 11.73 -9.78
CA ASN A 33 -12.15 11.49 -10.22
C ASN A 33 -12.51 10.01 -10.09
N ILE A 34 -13.79 9.72 -10.29
CA ILE A 34 -14.33 8.37 -10.13
C ILE A 34 -13.78 7.40 -11.18
N GLU A 35 -13.58 7.87 -12.40
CA GLU A 35 -13.04 7.03 -13.46
C GLU A 35 -11.66 6.51 -13.12
N GLN A 36 -10.79 7.38 -12.60
CA GLN A 36 -9.46 6.98 -12.15
C GLN A 36 -9.54 5.99 -11.00
N ALA A 37 -10.46 6.20 -10.08
CA ALA A 37 -10.63 5.29 -8.95
C ALA A 37 -11.01 3.89 -9.41
N ILE A 38 -11.94 3.78 -10.35
CA ILE A 38 -12.36 2.49 -10.91
C ILE A 38 -11.18 1.80 -11.60
N GLU A 39 -10.43 2.53 -12.42
CA GLU A 39 -9.30 1.96 -13.14
C GLU A 39 -8.23 1.41 -12.22
N ARG A 40 -7.94 2.10 -11.12
CA ARG A 40 -6.85 1.71 -10.21
C ARG A 40 -7.29 0.67 -9.17
N ALA A 41 -8.59 0.55 -8.93
CA ALA A 41 -9.09 -0.34 -7.89
C ALA A 41 -9.50 -1.72 -8.39
N GLY A 42 -9.92 -1.88 -9.65
CA GLY A 42 -10.45 -3.17 -10.04
C GLY A 42 -10.60 -3.47 -11.52
N THR A 43 -9.88 -2.78 -12.39
CA THR A 43 -9.92 -3.08 -13.82
C THR A 43 -8.66 -3.85 -14.25
N LYS A 44 -8.61 -4.22 -15.53
CA LYS A 44 -7.42 -4.88 -16.09
C LYS A 44 -6.18 -4.01 -16.03
N ALA A 45 -6.35 -2.68 -16.02
CA ALA A 45 -5.24 -1.75 -16.01
C ALA A 45 -4.64 -1.57 -14.63
N GLY A 46 -5.36 -1.94 -13.57
CA GLY A 46 -4.83 -1.80 -12.23
C GLY A 46 -5.74 -2.39 -11.17
N ASN A 47 -5.13 -2.94 -10.14
CA ASN A 47 -5.83 -3.37 -8.94
C ASN A 47 -4.88 -3.20 -7.78
N LYS A 48 -4.94 -2.02 -7.18
CA LYS A 48 -4.02 -1.64 -6.11
C LYS A 48 -4.10 -2.56 -4.91
N GLY A 49 -5.32 -2.98 -4.55
CA GLY A 49 -5.51 -3.87 -3.43
C GLY A 49 -4.90 -5.25 -3.66
N TYR A 50 -5.07 -5.79 -4.84
CA TYR A 50 -4.48 -7.09 -5.20
C TYR A 50 -2.96 -7.02 -5.14
N ASP A 51 -2.37 -6.02 -5.77
CA ASP A 51 -0.93 -5.85 -5.79
C ASP A 51 -0.37 -5.70 -4.37
N CYS A 52 -1.07 -4.96 -3.53
CA CYS A 52 -0.69 -4.74 -2.16
C CYS A 52 -0.72 -6.06 -1.37
N ALA A 53 -1.74 -6.88 -1.55
CA ALA A 53 -1.85 -8.17 -0.87
C ALA A 53 -0.74 -9.13 -1.28
N VAL A 54 -0.43 -9.20 -2.56
CA VAL A 54 0.67 -10.03 -3.07
C VAL A 54 2.00 -9.58 -2.46
N SER A 55 2.25 -8.27 -2.44
CA SER A 55 3.47 -7.72 -1.86
C SER A 55 3.58 -8.04 -0.36
N ALA A 56 2.47 -8.01 0.37
CA ALA A 56 2.47 -8.34 1.80
C ALA A 56 2.84 -9.81 2.02
N ILE A 57 2.29 -10.71 1.21
CA ILE A 57 2.61 -12.14 1.32
C ILE A 57 4.10 -12.38 1.05
N GLU A 58 4.64 -11.76 0.01
CA GLU A 58 6.06 -11.88 -0.32
C GLU A 58 6.94 -11.36 0.81
N MET A 59 6.57 -10.24 1.41
CA MET A 59 7.35 -9.64 2.50
C MET A 59 7.32 -10.52 3.75
N VAL A 60 6.17 -11.07 4.10
CA VAL A 60 6.06 -11.96 5.26
C VAL A 60 6.92 -13.21 5.07
N ASN A 61 6.89 -13.79 3.87
CA ASN A 61 7.70 -14.97 3.58
C ASN A 61 9.19 -14.65 3.64
N LEU A 62 9.60 -13.51 3.11
CA LEU A 62 10.99 -13.10 3.15
C LEU A 62 11.48 -12.93 4.59
N LEU A 63 10.71 -12.25 5.43
CA LEU A 63 11.07 -12.04 6.82
C LEU A 63 11.16 -13.35 7.57
N HIS A 64 10.27 -14.29 7.28
CA HIS A 64 10.30 -15.61 7.90
C HIS A 64 11.58 -16.37 7.53
N GLU A 65 11.98 -16.31 6.27
CA GLU A 65 13.22 -16.95 5.82
C GLU A 65 14.45 -16.35 6.52
N LEU A 66 14.48 -15.05 6.67
CA LEU A 66 15.60 -14.37 7.33
C LEU A 66 15.69 -14.75 8.81
N ASP A 67 14.56 -14.90 9.47
CA ASP A 67 14.50 -15.26 10.88
C ASP A 67 14.94 -16.69 11.15
N THR A 68 14.80 -17.59 10.17
CA THR A 68 15.16 -19.00 10.36
C THR A 68 16.61 -19.31 10.04
N GLU A 69 17.31 -18.35 9.49
CA GLU A 69 18.76 -18.48 9.26
C GLU A 69 19.55 -18.17 10.52
#